data_29c4b718e4d014836152b08efce8c85e
#
_entry.id   29c4b718e4d014836152b08efce8c85e
#
_cell.length_a   1.000
_cell.length_b   1.000
_cell.length_c   1.000
_cell.angle_alpha   90.00
_cell.angle_beta   90.00
_cell.angle_gamma   90.00
#
_symmetry.space_group_name_H-M   'P 1'
#
loop_
_entity.id
_entity.type
_entity.pdbx_description
1 polymer ?
#
loop_
_entity_poly.entity_id
_entity_poly.type
_entity_poly.pdbx_seq_one_letter_code
_entity_poly.pdbx_strand_id
1 'polypeptide(L)' 'MTKREKLLAKARNHPKGLEFAEFEILLRQCGLVFEHQTGSHRIWRSAAKAVLSIQESRDGKAKGYQVEQFLKHVE' A
#
# COMPACT_ATOMS: atom_id res chain seq x y z
N MET A 1 -20.48 0.07 -0.39
CA MET A 1 -19.04 -0.08 -0.06
C MET A 1 -18.31 1.23 -0.31
N THR A 2 -17.43 1.59 0.61
CA THR A 2 -16.57 2.75 0.43
C THR A 2 -15.43 2.42 -0.55
N LYS A 3 -14.76 3.46 -1.05
CA LYS A 3 -13.59 3.27 -1.90
C LYS A 3 -12.50 2.47 -1.19
N ARG A 4 -12.33 2.73 0.13
CA ARG A 4 -11.36 1.99 0.94
C ARG A 4 -11.69 0.50 0.98
N GLU A 5 -12.96 0.16 1.20
CA GLU A 5 -13.39 -1.24 1.25
C GLU A 5 -13.16 -1.95 -0.08
N LYS A 6 -13.44 -1.26 -1.20
CA LYS A 6 -13.23 -1.82 -2.53
C LYS A 6 -11.75 -2.08 -2.79
N LEU A 7 -10.89 -1.13 -2.44
CA LEU A 7 -9.44 -1.30 -2.62
C LEU A 7 -8.88 -2.37 -1.69
N LEU A 8 -9.37 -2.46 -0.45
CA LEU A 8 -8.97 -3.52 0.47
C LEU A 8 -9.35 -4.90 -0.08
N ALA A 9 -10.57 -5.02 -0.61
CA ALA A 9 -11.01 -6.28 -1.21
C ALA A 9 -10.15 -6.67 -2.40
N LYS A 10 -9.84 -5.70 -3.27
CA LYS A 10 -8.96 -5.93 -4.41
C LYS A 10 -7.57 -6.37 -3.96
N ALA A 11 -7.03 -5.71 -2.94
CA ALA A 11 -5.70 -6.05 -2.41
C ALA A 11 -5.67 -7.46 -1.82
N ARG A 12 -6.73 -7.87 -1.12
CA ARG A 12 -6.83 -9.22 -0.55
C ARG A 12 -6.94 -10.29 -1.62
N ASN A 13 -7.75 -10.02 -2.64
CA ASN A 13 -8.02 -11.01 -3.69
C ASN A 13 -6.93 -11.07 -4.75
N HIS A 14 -6.30 -9.92 -5.04
CA HIS A 14 -5.30 -9.81 -6.10
C HIS A 14 -4.14 -8.90 -5.67
N PRO A 15 -3.32 -9.32 -4.70
CA PRO A 15 -2.23 -8.46 -4.23
C PRO A 15 -1.22 -8.10 -5.32
N LYS A 16 -1.05 -8.98 -6.30
CA LYS A 16 -0.15 -8.72 -7.43
C LYS A 16 -0.79 -7.90 -8.54
N GLY A 17 -2.11 -7.71 -8.50
CA GLY A 17 -2.86 -6.98 -9.50
C GLY A 17 -3.12 -5.52 -9.16
N LEU A 18 -2.69 -5.08 -8.01
CA LEU A 18 -2.95 -3.72 -7.54
C LEU A 18 -1.96 -2.75 -8.19
N GLU A 19 -2.49 -1.70 -8.83
CA GLU A 19 -1.63 -0.64 -9.37
C GLU A 19 -0.92 0.07 -8.22
N PHE A 20 0.29 0.56 -8.49
CA PHE A 20 1.04 1.26 -7.44
C PHE A 20 0.28 2.50 -6.95
N ALA A 21 -0.32 3.26 -7.86
CA ALA A 21 -1.12 4.42 -7.49
C ALA A 21 -2.32 4.04 -6.62
N GLU A 22 -2.97 2.92 -6.93
CA GLU A 22 -4.08 2.40 -6.12
C GLU A 22 -3.60 2.03 -4.71
N PHE A 23 -2.43 1.42 -4.62
CA PHE A 23 -1.86 1.04 -3.33
C PHE A 23 -1.59 2.27 -2.48
N GLU A 24 -1.03 3.32 -3.06
CA GLU A 24 -0.78 4.57 -2.33
C GLU A 24 -2.08 5.24 -1.87
N ILE A 25 -3.11 5.20 -2.71
CA ILE A 25 -4.43 5.71 -2.32
C ILE A 25 -4.97 4.92 -1.12
N LEU A 26 -4.84 3.59 -1.17
CA LEU A 26 -5.29 2.72 -0.10
C LEU A 26 -4.55 3.00 1.22
N LEU A 27 -3.24 3.18 1.16
CA LEU A 27 -2.45 3.53 2.34
C LEU A 27 -2.97 4.82 2.97
N ARG A 28 -3.22 5.84 2.15
CA ARG A 28 -3.74 7.12 2.62
C ARG A 28 -5.12 6.96 3.24
N GLN A 29 -5.99 6.17 2.61
CA GLN A 29 -7.34 5.92 3.13
C GLN A 29 -7.32 5.16 4.46
N CYS A 30 -6.27 4.40 4.71
CA CYS A 30 -6.10 3.66 5.96
C CYS A 30 -5.34 4.45 7.03
N GLY A 31 -5.12 5.73 6.78
CA GLY A 31 -4.54 6.62 7.79
C GLY A 31 -3.02 6.70 7.77
N LEU A 32 -2.36 6.06 6.81
CA LEU A 32 -0.92 6.20 6.68
C LEU A 32 -0.58 7.53 6.01
N VAL A 33 0.61 8.04 6.31
CA VAL A 33 1.11 9.30 5.77
C VAL A 33 2.40 9.05 5.03
N PHE A 34 2.50 9.61 3.82
CA PHE A 34 3.75 9.58 3.07
C PHE A 34 4.78 10.44 3.78
N GLU A 35 5.94 9.87 4.09
CA GLU A 35 6.98 10.57 4.82
C GLU A 35 8.09 11.10 3.92
N HIS A 36 8.69 10.22 3.13
CA HIS A 36 9.75 10.60 2.20
C HIS A 36 10.04 9.48 1.21
N GLN A 37 10.84 9.79 0.20
CA GLN A 37 11.29 8.81 -0.78
C GLN A 37 12.80 8.67 -0.71
N THR A 38 13.30 7.44 -0.66
CA THR A 38 14.72 7.14 -0.70
C THR A 38 14.97 6.21 -1.89
N GLY A 39 15.59 6.75 -2.95
CA GLY A 39 15.77 6.00 -4.19
C GLY A 39 14.41 5.62 -4.77
N SER A 40 14.18 4.34 -5.02
CA SER A 40 12.91 3.83 -5.53
C SER A 40 11.92 3.45 -4.43
N HIS A 41 12.30 3.61 -3.16
CA HIS A 41 11.45 3.26 -2.03
C HIS A 41 10.69 4.47 -1.52
N ARG A 42 9.37 4.33 -1.40
CA ARG A 42 8.51 5.37 -0.82
C ARG A 42 8.15 4.93 0.58
N ILE A 43 8.47 5.77 1.54
CA ILE A 43 8.34 5.44 2.97
C ILE A 43 7.05 6.05 3.51
N TRP A 44 6.19 5.21 4.02
CA TRP A 44 4.91 5.60 4.62
C TRP A 44 4.92 5.25 6.10
N ARG A 45 4.23 6.05 6.89
CA ARG A 45 4.17 5.86 8.34
C ARG A 45 2.72 5.81 8.81
N SER A 46 2.41 4.87 9.69
CA SER A 46 1.09 4.75 10.27
C SER A 46 0.96 5.62 11.53
N ALA A 47 -0.28 5.77 12.02
CA ALA A 47 -0.54 6.48 13.27
C ALA A 47 0.16 5.81 14.45
N ALA A 48 0.35 4.50 14.41
CA ALA A 48 1.08 3.73 15.42
C ALA A 48 2.60 3.80 15.22
N LYS A 49 3.08 4.66 14.31
CA LYS A 49 4.48 4.86 13.96
C LYS A 49 5.15 3.65 13.32
N ALA A 50 4.38 2.71 12.82
CA ALA A 50 4.92 1.62 12.01
C ALA A 50 5.34 2.17 10.66
N VAL A 51 6.46 1.69 10.15
CA VAL A 51 7.04 2.15 8.89
C VAL A 51 6.76 1.11 7.81
N LEU A 52 6.26 1.58 6.66
CA LEU A 52 6.05 0.72 5.51
C LEU A 52 6.84 1.29 4.33
N SER A 53 7.76 0.49 3.80
CA SER A 53 8.53 0.84 2.63
C SER A 53 7.93 0.15 1.43
N ILE A 54 7.51 0.92 0.42
CA ILE A 54 6.89 0.36 -0.79
C ILE A 54 7.67 0.78 -2.02
N GLN A 55 7.56 -0.02 -3.07
CA GLN A 55 8.31 0.17 -4.29
C GLN A 55 7.45 -0.22 -5.48
N GLU A 56 7.49 0.59 -6.53
CA GLU A 56 6.78 0.30 -7.77
C GLU A 56 7.53 -0.78 -8.56
N SER A 57 6.77 -1.75 -9.08
CA SER A 57 7.32 -2.76 -9.99
C SER A 57 7.50 -2.20 -11.39
N ARG A 58 8.25 -2.92 -12.25
CA ARG A 58 8.51 -2.48 -13.63
C ARG A 58 7.25 -2.27 -14.44
N ASP A 59 6.18 -3.02 -14.13
CA ASP A 59 4.90 -2.93 -14.84
C ASP A 59 3.97 -1.87 -14.26
N GLY A 60 4.45 -1.06 -13.31
CA GLY A 60 3.65 -0.01 -12.69
C GLY A 60 2.75 -0.48 -11.56
N LYS A 61 2.86 -1.74 -11.18
CA LYS A 61 2.03 -2.31 -10.12
C LYS A 61 2.76 -2.31 -8.77
N ALA A 62 1.99 -2.40 -7.70
CA ALA A 62 2.55 -2.61 -6.37
C ALA A 62 3.14 -4.01 -6.28
N LYS A 63 4.21 -4.16 -5.50
CA LYS A 63 4.79 -5.48 -5.28
C LYS A 63 3.88 -6.28 -4.36
N GLY A 64 3.50 -7.49 -4.80
CA GLY A 64 2.53 -8.30 -4.09
C GLY A 64 2.90 -8.57 -2.63
N TYR A 65 4.17 -8.85 -2.36
CA TYR A 65 4.59 -9.14 -0.99
C TYR A 65 4.46 -7.91 -0.07
N GLN A 66 4.61 -6.71 -0.63
CA GLN A 66 4.43 -5.47 0.14
C GLN A 66 2.96 -5.21 0.43
N VAL A 67 2.09 -5.52 -0.52
CA VAL A 67 0.65 -5.44 -0.31
C VAL A 67 0.23 -6.41 0.80
N GLU A 68 0.75 -7.63 0.78
CA GLU A 68 0.46 -8.62 1.80
C GLU A 68 0.94 -8.19 3.19
N GLN A 69 2.12 -7.59 3.27
CA GLN A 69 2.63 -7.04 4.53
C GLN A 69 1.70 -5.96 5.09
N PHE A 70 1.26 -5.07 4.20
CA PHE A 70 0.32 -4.02 4.59
C PHE A 70 -0.98 -4.61 5.12
N LEU A 71 -1.52 -5.63 4.45
CA LEU A 71 -2.77 -6.27 4.89
C LEU A 71 -2.64 -6.88 6.27
N LYS A 72 -1.52 -7.51 6.58
CA LYS A 72 -1.26 -8.03 7.92
C LYS A 72 -1.23 -6.93 8.96
N HIS A 73 -0.76 -5.75 8.57
CA HIS A 73 -0.65 -4.62 9.47
C HIS A 73 -2.01 -4.03 9.83
N VAL A 74 -2.97 -4.00 8.89
CA VAL A 74 -4.30 -3.42 9.11
C VAL A 74 -5.33 -4.44 9.59
N GLU A 75 -5.00 -5.71 9.55
CA GLU A 75 -5.84 -6.79 10.06
C GLU A 75 -5.33 -7.22 11.44
#